data_fa627c0f1b644bb5cb8617ac6a741e44
#
_entry.id   fa627c0f1b644bb5cb8617ac6a741e44
#
_cell.length_a   1.000
_cell.length_b   1.000
_cell.length_c   1.000
_cell.angle_alpha   90.00
_cell.angle_beta   90.00
_cell.angle_gamma   90.00
#
_symmetry.space_group_name_H-M   'P 1'
#
loop_
_entity.id
_entity.type
_entity.pdbx_description
1 polymer ?
#
loop_
_entity_poly.entity_id
_entity_poly.type
_entity_poly.pdbx_seq_one_letter_code
_entity_poly.pdbx_strand_id
1 'polypeptide(L)'
;MPDIVKRSARAILLDGDELVLIKRTKPGRDPYWVSVGGGVEEEDDSIEAALHREVFEELGGTLDRAELVHLITDELEGGIGVQHIFAARLAGINVSVRTGSEFSKPERGGYEIVRVPFTADGIRDLNFMPPELAHFTAANIDAIVSVLDTPIRKA
;
A
#
# COMPACT_ATOMS: atom_id res chain seq x y z
N MET A 1 -3.64 24.67 14.32
CA MET A 1 -3.73 23.47 13.44
C MET A 1 -2.36 23.13 12.90
N PRO A 2 -1.86 21.90 13.11
CA PRO A 2 -0.60 21.51 12.47
C PRO A 2 -0.77 21.43 10.97
N ASP A 3 0.27 21.78 10.26
CA ASP A 3 0.27 21.70 8.80
C ASP A 3 0.48 20.27 8.34
N ILE A 4 -0.15 19.90 7.22
CA ILE A 4 0.13 18.65 6.55
C ILE A 4 1.38 18.86 5.70
N VAL A 5 2.47 18.19 6.09
CA VAL A 5 3.76 18.36 5.41
C VAL A 5 4.12 17.21 4.49
N LYS A 6 3.36 16.12 4.56
CA LYS A 6 3.58 14.97 3.67
C LYS A 6 2.28 14.20 3.48
N ARG A 7 2.04 13.76 2.25
CA ARG A 7 0.93 12.84 1.92
C ARG A 7 1.49 11.61 1.25
N SER A 8 0.91 10.46 1.57
CA SER A 8 1.25 9.18 0.95
C SER A 8 -0.03 8.49 0.50
N ALA A 9 0.07 7.70 -0.55
CA ALA A 9 -1.03 6.86 -1.04
C ALA A 9 -0.56 5.41 -0.96
N ARG A 10 -1.31 4.58 -0.22
CA ARG A 10 -0.97 3.17 -0.02
C ARG A 10 -2.19 2.30 -0.25
N ALA A 11 -1.94 1.07 -0.69
CA ALA A 11 -3.03 0.15 -1.03
C ALA A 11 -3.02 -1.09 -0.15
N ILE A 12 -4.20 -1.41 0.38
CA ILE A 12 -4.51 -2.79 0.76
C ILE A 12 -4.87 -3.45 -0.56
N LEU A 13 -3.89 -4.09 -1.16
CA LEU A 13 -3.95 -4.51 -2.56
C LEU A 13 -4.28 -5.99 -2.66
N LEU A 14 -5.41 -6.30 -3.30
CA LEU A 14 -5.87 -7.67 -3.46
C LEU A 14 -5.63 -8.18 -4.88
N ASP A 15 -5.12 -9.40 -4.96
CA ASP A 15 -5.03 -10.17 -6.19
C ASP A 15 -5.83 -11.46 -5.95
N GLY A 16 -7.08 -11.46 -6.41
CA GLY A 16 -8.02 -12.51 -6.03
C GLY A 16 -8.28 -12.48 -4.53
N ASP A 17 -8.05 -13.58 -3.84
CA ASP A 17 -8.23 -13.73 -2.39
C ASP A 17 -6.93 -13.55 -1.59
N GLU A 18 -5.89 -13.04 -2.24
CA GLU A 18 -4.60 -12.82 -1.61
C GLU A 18 -4.27 -11.34 -1.48
N LEU A 19 -3.59 -11.00 -0.38
CA LEU A 19 -3.07 -9.66 -0.13
C LEU A 19 -1.66 -9.58 -0.71
N VAL A 20 -1.42 -8.57 -1.54
CA VAL A 20 -0.10 -8.30 -2.12
C VAL A 20 0.65 -7.32 -1.23
N LEU A 21 1.82 -7.72 -0.78
CA LEU A 21 2.67 -6.92 0.10
C LEU A 21 4.09 -6.90 -0.43
N ILE A 22 4.88 -6.00 0.12
CA ILE A 22 6.33 -5.97 -0.12
C ILE A 22 7.02 -6.40 1.17
N LYS A 23 7.79 -7.48 1.09
CA LYS A 23 8.64 -7.92 2.20
C LYS A 23 9.95 -7.17 2.12
N ARG A 24 10.29 -6.48 3.21
CA ARG A 24 11.53 -5.73 3.33
C ARG A 24 12.52 -6.50 4.19
N THR A 25 13.74 -6.60 3.70
CA THR A 25 14.83 -7.23 4.42
C THR A 25 15.99 -6.25 4.51
N LYS A 26 16.43 -5.95 5.73
CA LYS A 26 17.57 -5.06 5.99
C LYS A 26 18.55 -5.73 6.93
N PRO A 27 19.88 -5.49 6.76
CA PRO A 27 20.89 -6.06 7.66
C PRO A 27 20.64 -5.67 9.12
N GLY A 28 20.76 -6.63 10.03
CA GLY A 28 20.63 -6.39 11.46
C GLY A 28 19.22 -6.14 11.97
N ARG A 29 18.22 -6.39 11.13
CA ARG A 29 16.82 -6.17 11.46
C ARG A 29 15.97 -7.34 10.98
N ASP A 30 14.95 -7.72 11.76
CA ASP A 30 14.00 -8.74 11.36
C ASP A 30 13.23 -8.28 10.11
N PRO A 31 12.88 -9.21 9.22
CA PRO A 31 12.05 -8.87 8.07
C PRO A 31 10.72 -8.22 8.51
N TYR A 32 10.24 -7.29 7.70
CA TYR A 32 8.94 -6.67 7.91
C TYR A 32 8.24 -6.52 6.56
N TRP A 33 6.92 -6.41 6.62
CA TRP A 33 6.08 -6.31 5.42
C TRP A 33 5.42 -4.94 5.39
N VAL A 34 5.31 -4.37 4.20
CA VAL A 34 4.67 -3.06 4.00
C VAL A 34 3.67 -3.14 2.86
N SER A 35 2.67 -2.26 2.90
CA SER A 35 1.74 -2.10 1.80
C SER A 35 2.43 -1.46 0.60
N VAL A 36 1.88 -1.72 -0.59
CA VAL A 36 2.32 -1.08 -1.82
C VAL A 36 1.89 0.39 -1.80
N GLY A 37 2.78 1.29 -2.18
CA GLY A 37 2.48 2.71 -2.23
C GLY A 37 3.68 3.57 -1.87
N GLY A 38 3.46 4.87 -1.77
CA GLY A 38 4.52 5.82 -1.44
C GLY A 38 4.03 7.25 -1.42
N GLY A 39 4.97 8.18 -1.40
CA GLY A 39 4.68 9.60 -1.29
C GLY A 39 3.97 10.17 -2.52
N VAL A 40 3.04 11.07 -2.27
CA VAL A 40 2.39 11.85 -3.32
C VAL A 40 3.39 12.92 -3.78
N GLU A 41 3.58 13.03 -5.08
CA GLU A 41 4.48 14.01 -5.68
C GLU A 41 3.68 15.18 -6.28
N GLU A 42 4.34 16.30 -6.47
CA GLU A 42 3.71 17.51 -6.99
C GLU A 42 3.08 17.28 -8.37
N GLU A 43 3.70 16.43 -9.18
CA GLU A 43 3.24 16.11 -10.54
C GLU A 43 2.01 15.20 -10.56
N ASP A 44 1.67 14.56 -9.45
CA ASP A 44 0.50 13.69 -9.38
C ASP A 44 -0.78 14.52 -9.42
N ASP A 45 -1.69 14.18 -10.32
CA ASP A 45 -2.96 14.91 -10.48
C ASP A 45 -3.90 14.77 -9.28
N SER A 46 -3.74 13.68 -8.51
CA SER A 46 -4.56 13.38 -7.35
C SER A 46 -3.86 12.38 -6.44
N ILE A 47 -4.41 12.16 -5.25
CA ILE A 47 -3.91 11.14 -4.34
C ILE A 47 -4.05 9.75 -4.99
N GLU A 48 -5.17 9.49 -5.64
CA GLU A 48 -5.38 8.21 -6.35
C GLU A 48 -4.40 8.04 -7.51
N ALA A 49 -4.10 9.11 -8.25
CA ALA A 49 -3.10 9.07 -9.33
C ALA A 49 -1.72 8.69 -8.79
N ALA A 50 -1.36 9.21 -7.61
CA ALA A 50 -0.12 8.82 -6.94
C ALA A 50 -0.10 7.33 -6.64
N LEU A 51 -1.23 6.76 -6.20
CA LEU A 51 -1.33 5.33 -5.94
C LEU A 51 -1.08 4.52 -7.21
N HIS A 52 -1.71 4.88 -8.33
CA HIS A 52 -1.51 4.19 -9.60
C HIS A 52 -0.04 4.24 -10.03
N ARG A 53 0.60 5.40 -9.89
CA ARG A 53 2.02 5.55 -10.22
C ARG A 53 2.89 4.66 -9.35
N GLU A 54 2.66 4.66 -8.03
CA GLU A 54 3.45 3.84 -7.10
C GLU A 54 3.28 2.34 -7.35
N VAL A 55 2.06 1.89 -7.63
CA VAL A 55 1.80 0.48 -7.97
C VAL A 55 2.57 0.10 -9.23
N PHE A 56 2.60 0.98 -10.22
CA PHE A 56 3.38 0.74 -11.44
C PHE A 56 4.88 0.72 -11.15
N GLU A 57 5.39 1.69 -10.39
CA GLU A 57 6.81 1.76 -10.07
C GLU A 57 7.30 0.56 -9.25
N GLU A 58 6.51 0.12 -8.27
CA GLU A 58 6.93 -0.94 -7.35
C GLU A 58 6.67 -2.34 -7.87
N LEU A 59 5.59 -2.55 -8.63
CA LEU A 59 5.17 -3.87 -9.07
C LEU A 59 5.18 -4.05 -10.58
N GLY A 60 5.24 -2.96 -11.36
CA GLY A 60 4.86 -3.03 -12.76
C GLY A 60 3.38 -3.34 -12.91
N GLY A 61 2.57 -2.92 -11.94
CA GLY A 61 1.17 -3.30 -11.83
C GLY A 61 0.20 -2.20 -12.22
N THR A 62 -1.02 -2.63 -12.55
CA THR A 62 -2.14 -1.75 -12.82
C THR A 62 -3.33 -2.15 -11.94
N LEU A 63 -4.19 -1.19 -11.64
CA LEU A 63 -5.34 -1.38 -10.77
C LEU A 63 -6.65 -1.39 -11.54
N ASP A 64 -7.55 -2.32 -11.19
CA ASP A 64 -8.93 -2.32 -11.70
C ASP A 64 -9.81 -1.37 -10.91
N ARG A 65 -9.53 -1.23 -9.63
CA ARG A 65 -10.37 -0.46 -8.72
C ARG A 65 -9.56 0.01 -7.52
N ALA A 66 -9.86 1.22 -7.05
CA ALA A 66 -9.29 1.75 -5.82
C ALA A 66 -10.34 2.59 -5.10
N GLU A 67 -10.49 2.36 -3.80
CA GLU A 67 -11.43 3.09 -2.94
C GLU A 67 -10.73 3.52 -1.66
N LEU A 68 -10.82 4.78 -1.30
CA LEU A 68 -10.25 5.29 -0.05
C LEU A 68 -11.04 4.72 1.13
N VAL A 69 -10.38 4.05 2.05
CA VAL A 69 -11.03 3.37 3.19
C VAL A 69 -10.54 3.83 4.55
N HIS A 70 -9.38 4.47 4.63
CA HIS A 70 -8.80 4.84 5.93
C HIS A 70 -7.74 5.91 5.78
N LEU A 71 -7.53 6.69 6.84
CA LEU A 71 -6.45 7.67 6.94
C LEU A 71 -5.63 7.37 8.18
N ILE A 72 -4.32 7.44 8.03
CA ILE A 72 -3.38 7.33 9.16
C ILE A 72 -2.59 8.61 9.22
N THR A 73 -2.47 9.20 10.41
CA THR A 73 -1.67 10.40 10.60
C THR A 73 -0.43 10.09 11.42
N ASP A 74 0.68 10.69 11.04
CA ASP A 74 1.96 10.57 11.74
C ASP A 74 2.45 11.94 12.16
N GLU A 75 3.08 12.04 13.33
CA GLU A 75 3.75 13.27 13.73
C GLU A 75 5.11 13.32 13.04
N LEU A 76 5.36 14.41 12.33
CA LEU A 76 6.60 14.63 11.60
C LEU A 76 7.20 15.97 11.98
N GLU A 77 8.47 16.17 11.68
CA GLU A 77 9.09 17.47 11.85
C GLU A 77 8.38 18.49 10.97
N GLY A 78 7.91 19.58 11.60
CA GLY A 78 7.21 20.66 10.91
C GLY A 78 5.71 20.46 10.75
N GLY A 79 5.15 19.33 11.17
CA GLY A 79 3.70 19.11 11.05
C GLY A 79 3.30 17.65 11.12
N ILE A 80 2.32 17.28 10.30
CA ILE A 80 1.84 15.89 10.24
C ILE A 80 1.98 15.32 8.85
N GLY A 81 2.17 13.99 8.79
CA GLY A 81 2.00 13.21 7.58
C GLY A 81 0.62 12.58 7.55
N VAL A 82 0.02 12.47 6.38
CA VAL A 82 -1.25 11.76 6.19
C VAL A 82 -1.03 10.64 5.19
N GLN A 83 -1.30 9.43 5.62
CA GLN A 83 -1.29 8.26 4.72
C GLN A 83 -2.74 7.98 4.30
N HIS A 84 -2.98 8.03 3.00
CA HIS A 84 -4.28 7.72 2.41
C HIS A 84 -4.29 6.24 2.07
N ILE A 85 -5.11 5.48 2.77
CA ILE A 85 -5.18 4.03 2.62
C ILE A 85 -6.35 3.67 1.72
N PHE A 86 -6.04 3.06 0.59
CA PHE A 86 -7.02 2.58 -0.38
C PHE A 86 -7.16 1.07 -0.28
N ALA A 87 -8.38 0.58 -0.45
CA ALA A 87 -8.58 -0.81 -0.84
C ALA A 87 -8.52 -0.84 -2.36
N ALA A 88 -7.79 -1.78 -2.93
CA ALA A 88 -7.60 -1.83 -4.38
C ALA A 88 -7.49 -3.26 -4.90
N ARG A 89 -7.94 -3.46 -6.15
CA ARG A 89 -7.76 -4.73 -6.86
C ARG A 89 -6.71 -4.59 -7.93
N LEU A 90 -5.79 -5.53 -7.94
CA LEU A 90 -4.74 -5.61 -8.94
C LEU A 90 -5.33 -6.16 -10.25
N ALA A 91 -5.14 -5.44 -11.35
CA ALA A 91 -5.56 -5.90 -12.69
C ALA A 91 -4.51 -6.81 -13.31
N GLY A 92 -3.25 -6.44 -13.16
CA GLY A 92 -2.15 -7.23 -13.71
C GLY A 92 -0.82 -6.71 -13.20
N ILE A 93 0.23 -7.48 -13.42
CA ILE A 93 1.56 -7.19 -12.94
C ILE A 93 2.59 -7.59 -14.00
N ASN A 94 3.59 -6.73 -14.22
CA ASN A 94 4.74 -7.03 -15.07
C ASN A 94 6.01 -6.50 -14.37
N VAL A 95 6.68 -7.37 -13.63
CA VAL A 95 7.84 -7.01 -12.81
C VAL A 95 8.97 -6.42 -13.65
N SER A 96 9.08 -6.79 -14.93
CA SER A 96 10.14 -6.29 -15.80
C SER A 96 10.07 -4.79 -16.08
N VAL A 97 8.92 -4.15 -15.85
CA VAL A 97 8.73 -2.70 -16.03
C VAL A 97 8.78 -1.91 -14.73
N ARG A 98 9.23 -2.52 -13.63
CA ARG A 98 9.40 -1.81 -12.35
C ARG A 98 10.44 -0.70 -12.52
N THR A 99 10.10 0.49 -12.04
CA THR A 99 10.93 1.69 -12.20
C THR A 99 11.31 2.36 -10.88
N GLY A 100 10.84 1.81 -9.76
CA GLY A 100 11.15 2.36 -8.44
C GLY A 100 12.65 2.33 -8.15
N SER A 101 13.19 3.44 -7.63
CA SER A 101 14.63 3.58 -7.35
C SER A 101 15.14 2.60 -6.29
N GLU A 102 14.28 2.11 -5.43
CA GLU A 102 14.60 1.15 -4.38
C GLU A 102 15.15 -0.17 -4.94
N PHE A 103 14.83 -0.52 -6.18
CA PHE A 103 15.26 -1.77 -6.80
C PHE A 103 16.67 -1.69 -7.37
N SER A 104 17.24 -0.48 -7.50
CA SER A 104 18.56 -0.27 -8.05
C SER A 104 19.63 0.03 -7.01
N LYS A 105 19.25 0.11 -5.72
CA LYS A 105 20.15 0.51 -4.64
C LYS A 105 20.27 -0.58 -3.57
N PRO A 106 21.36 -1.38 -3.60
CA PRO A 106 21.57 -2.46 -2.63
C PRO A 106 21.51 -2.03 -1.16
N GLU A 107 21.93 -0.80 -0.86
CA GLU A 107 21.93 -0.26 0.50
C GLU A 107 20.53 -0.10 1.09
N ARG A 108 19.49 -0.09 0.28
CA ARG A 108 18.11 -0.01 0.74
C ARG A 108 17.56 -1.37 1.19
N GLY A 109 18.35 -2.45 1.03
CA GLY A 109 17.97 -3.79 1.42
C GLY A 109 17.12 -4.49 0.36
N GLY A 110 16.54 -5.61 0.75
CA GLY A 110 15.72 -6.44 -0.13
C GLY A 110 14.28 -5.95 -0.23
N TYR A 111 13.72 -6.06 -1.43
CA TYR A 111 12.31 -5.78 -1.72
C TYR A 111 11.76 -6.98 -2.48
N GLU A 112 10.86 -7.72 -1.84
CA GLU A 112 10.27 -8.90 -2.44
C GLU A 112 8.75 -8.76 -2.47
N ILE A 113 8.16 -8.93 -3.64
CA ILE A 113 6.69 -8.96 -3.78
C ILE A 113 6.22 -10.30 -3.25
N VAL A 114 5.33 -10.29 -2.27
CA VAL A 114 4.79 -11.50 -1.67
C VAL A 114 3.28 -11.45 -1.65
N ARG A 115 2.66 -12.64 -1.65
CA ARG A 115 1.22 -12.80 -1.53
C ARG A 115 0.94 -13.62 -0.29
N VAL A 116 -0.01 -13.14 0.51
CA VAL A 116 -0.45 -13.86 1.72
C VAL A 116 -1.97 -13.98 1.66
N PRO A 117 -2.55 -15.02 2.31
CA PRO A 117 -4.01 -15.12 2.37
C PRO A 117 -4.61 -13.85 2.97
N PHE A 118 -5.66 -13.33 2.34
CA PHE A 118 -6.36 -12.15 2.86
C PHE A 118 -7.33 -12.58 3.95
N THR A 119 -6.77 -12.93 5.10
CA THR A 119 -7.49 -13.37 6.30
C THR A 119 -6.87 -12.68 7.52
N ALA A 120 -7.64 -12.58 8.60
CA ALA A 120 -7.12 -12.00 9.84
C ALA A 120 -5.90 -12.77 10.35
N ASP A 121 -5.94 -14.10 10.31
CA ASP A 121 -4.81 -14.93 10.75
C ASP A 121 -3.57 -14.75 9.87
N GLY A 122 -3.75 -14.69 8.56
CA GLY A 122 -2.65 -14.49 7.62
C GLY A 122 -1.92 -13.16 7.85
N ILE A 123 -2.66 -12.14 8.28
CA ILE A 123 -2.09 -10.81 8.54
C ILE A 123 -1.47 -10.73 9.92
N ARG A 124 -2.12 -11.28 10.94
CA ARG A 124 -1.63 -11.21 12.34
C ARG A 124 -0.28 -11.86 12.56
N ASP A 125 0.03 -12.88 11.78
CA ASP A 125 1.30 -13.59 11.90
C ASP A 125 2.47 -12.84 11.26
N LEU A 126 2.21 -11.72 10.58
CA LEU A 126 3.23 -10.94 9.92
C LEU A 126 3.65 -9.73 10.74
N ASN A 127 4.92 -9.37 10.61
CA ASN A 127 5.40 -8.07 11.09
C ASN A 127 5.03 -7.01 10.05
N PHE A 128 3.72 -6.77 9.90
CA PHE A 128 3.17 -5.83 8.92
C PHE A 128 3.16 -4.43 9.52
N MET A 129 3.83 -3.50 8.84
CA MET A 129 4.04 -2.15 9.34
C MET A 129 3.32 -1.11 8.47
N PRO A 130 2.79 -0.03 9.04
CA PRO A 130 2.76 0.25 10.50
C PRO A 130 1.69 -0.59 11.21
N PRO A 131 1.82 -0.77 12.53
CA PRO A 131 0.87 -1.59 13.29
C PRO A 131 -0.59 -1.17 13.16
N GLU A 132 -0.87 0.13 13.06
CA GLU A 132 -2.24 0.63 12.87
C GLU A 132 -2.85 0.10 11.58
N LEU A 133 -2.08 0.07 10.49
CA LEU A 133 -2.55 -0.45 9.21
C LEU A 133 -2.81 -1.95 9.28
N ALA A 134 -1.91 -2.69 9.91
CA ALA A 134 -2.07 -4.13 10.10
C ALA A 134 -3.35 -4.44 10.89
N HIS A 135 -3.56 -3.69 11.97
CA HIS A 135 -4.72 -3.85 12.83
C HIS A 135 -6.03 -3.54 12.08
N PHE A 136 -6.06 -2.41 11.38
CA PHE A 136 -7.21 -2.01 10.56
C PHE A 136 -7.52 -3.08 9.52
N THR A 137 -6.53 -3.55 8.81
CA THR A 137 -6.70 -4.53 7.73
C THR A 137 -7.25 -5.85 8.29
N ALA A 138 -6.66 -6.36 9.37
CA ALA A 138 -7.10 -7.62 9.98
C ALA A 138 -8.51 -7.53 10.55
N ALA A 139 -8.91 -6.36 11.03
CA ALA A 139 -10.24 -6.14 11.61
C ALA A 139 -11.34 -5.93 10.57
N ASN A 140 -10.98 -5.67 9.29
CA ASN A 140 -11.94 -5.27 8.27
C ASN A 140 -11.88 -6.10 6.98
N ILE A 141 -11.49 -7.36 7.09
CA ILE A 141 -11.36 -8.26 5.92
C ILE A 141 -12.61 -8.26 5.05
N ASP A 142 -13.76 -8.59 5.63
CA ASP A 142 -15.02 -8.70 4.88
C ASP A 142 -15.51 -7.35 4.36
N ALA A 143 -15.32 -6.31 5.14
CA ALA A 143 -15.73 -4.95 4.74
C ALA A 143 -14.92 -4.47 3.53
N ILE A 144 -13.63 -4.75 3.49
CA ILE A 144 -12.75 -4.36 2.39
C ILE A 144 -13.17 -5.09 1.11
N VAL A 145 -13.39 -6.40 1.19
CA VAL A 145 -13.87 -7.19 0.04
C VAL A 145 -15.20 -6.65 -0.44
N SER A 146 -16.12 -6.35 0.49
CA SER A 146 -17.44 -5.83 0.17
C SER A 146 -17.38 -4.49 -0.56
N VAL A 147 -16.51 -3.58 -0.12
CA VAL A 147 -16.31 -2.28 -0.78
C VAL A 147 -15.85 -2.48 -2.22
N LEU A 148 -14.91 -3.39 -2.45
CA LEU A 148 -14.36 -3.65 -3.77
C LEU A 148 -15.33 -4.39 -4.69
N ASP A 149 -16.27 -5.15 -4.13
CA ASP A 149 -17.26 -5.90 -4.90
C ASP A 149 -18.56 -5.14 -5.13
N THR A 150 -18.75 -4.02 -4.43
CA THR A 150 -19.94 -3.20 -4.61
C THR A 150 -19.88 -2.45 -5.94
N PRO A 151 -20.94 -2.51 -6.78
CA PRO A 151 -20.95 -1.79 -8.05
C PRO A 151 -20.76 -0.28 -7.85
N ILE A 152 -20.00 0.33 -8.76
CA ILE A 152 -19.80 1.79 -8.76
C ILE A 152 -21.11 2.43 -9.22
N ARG A 153 -21.66 3.32 -8.39
CA ARG A 153 -22.86 4.07 -8.76
C ARG A 153 -22.48 5.20 -9.72
N LYS A 154 -23.18 5.27 -10.84
CA LYS A 154 -23.08 6.42 -11.73
C LYS A 154 -24.00 7.51 -11.20
N ALA A 155 -23.46 8.71 -11.06
CA ALA A 155 -24.24 9.89 -10.65
C ALA A 155 -25.21 10.29 -11.75
#